data_8ad7b99502705a4f1d0863f16cfc32e3
#
_entry.id   8ad7b99502705a4f1d0863f16cfc32e3
#
_cell.length_a   1.000
_cell.length_b   1.000
_cell.length_c   1.000
_cell.angle_alpha   90.00
_cell.angle_beta   90.00
_cell.angle_gamma   90.00
#
_symmetry.space_group_name_H-M   'P 1'
#
loop_
_entity.id
_entity.type
_entity.pdbx_description
1 polymer ?
#
loop_
_entity_poly.entity_id
_entity_poly.type
_entity_poly.pdbx_seq_one_letter_code
_entity_poly.pdbx_strand_id
1 'polypeptide(L)'
;QLTKWARSLPALPGNCTFFNFTASHDGIGVRPLHGILPDKESDYLVEQVQNRNGNVSFRKMPDGSERPYELNITYYSALSEPDKPGSQVSMDRFMCSQLAALALKGMPAVYFHSLTTTTNYLEGIERTGANRTINRRKWHEREINDFLHDQESHQRKIFFRYRDALQRRGRLKVFHPNASQEILDLGPKAFVVKRTSLNQKRRIFCIHNFSDRRLSLEAAPF
;
A
#
# COMPACT_ATOMS: atom_id res chain seq x y z
N GLN A 1 2.28 12.92 8.34
CA GLN A 1 3.08 11.83 8.94
C GLN A 1 3.93 11.11 7.89
N LEU A 2 3.35 10.61 6.78
CA LEU A 2 4.08 9.88 5.73
C LEU A 2 5.28 10.68 5.17
N THR A 3 5.08 11.97 4.88
CA THR A 3 6.16 12.87 4.40
C THR A 3 7.30 12.96 5.40
N LYS A 4 6.98 13.16 6.69
CA LYS A 4 7.97 13.23 7.76
C LYS A 4 8.77 11.92 7.89
N TRP A 5 8.05 10.79 7.91
CA TRP A 5 8.68 9.46 7.94
C TRP A 5 9.58 9.23 6.73
N ALA A 6 9.10 9.49 5.51
CA ALA A 6 9.88 9.26 4.31
C ALA A 6 11.16 10.12 4.22
N ARG A 7 11.14 11.32 4.81
CA ARG A 7 12.32 12.20 4.96
C ARG A 7 13.30 11.70 6.01
N SER A 8 12.84 10.99 7.03
CA SER A 8 13.69 10.49 8.11
C SER A 8 14.41 9.18 7.77
N LEU A 9 14.13 8.57 6.62
CA LEU A 9 14.79 7.33 6.23
C LEU A 9 16.29 7.55 6.06
N PRO A 10 17.13 6.67 6.65
CA PRO A 10 18.59 6.82 6.60
C PRO A 10 19.13 6.57 5.18
N ALA A 11 20.27 7.14 4.90
CA ALA A 11 21.05 6.74 3.75
C ALA A 11 21.50 5.29 3.91
N LEU A 12 21.39 4.50 2.86
CA LEU A 12 21.85 3.11 2.86
C LEU A 12 23.28 3.02 2.33
N PRO A 13 24.08 2.04 2.78
CA PRO A 13 25.38 1.72 2.19
C PRO A 13 25.26 1.46 0.68
N GLY A 14 26.35 1.69 -0.06
CA GLY A 14 26.35 1.74 -1.52
C GLY A 14 25.77 0.53 -2.25
N ASN A 15 25.86 -0.67 -1.66
CA ASN A 15 25.35 -1.91 -2.24
C ASN A 15 24.00 -2.36 -1.68
N CYS A 16 23.33 -1.49 -0.90
CA CYS A 16 22.05 -1.79 -0.28
C CYS A 16 20.94 -0.95 -0.90
N THR A 17 19.73 -1.50 -0.91
CA THR A 17 18.52 -0.76 -1.28
C THR A 17 17.33 -1.22 -0.44
N PHE A 18 16.28 -0.44 -0.41
CA PHE A 18 15.02 -0.82 0.26
C PHE A 18 14.27 -1.88 -0.56
N PHE A 19 13.58 -2.76 0.15
CA PHE A 19 12.62 -3.68 -0.42
C PHE A 19 11.22 -3.25 0.04
N ASN A 20 10.44 -2.69 -0.89
CA ASN A 20 9.18 -2.01 -0.59
C ASN A 20 8.00 -2.90 -0.94
N PHE A 21 7.14 -3.18 0.03
CA PHE A 21 5.87 -3.84 -0.19
C PHE A 21 4.80 -3.28 0.77
N THR A 22 3.54 -3.33 0.34
CA THR A 22 2.40 -2.82 1.12
C THR A 22 1.63 -3.92 1.81
N ALA A 23 1.76 -5.16 1.35
CA ALA A 23 1.02 -6.30 1.86
C ALA A 23 1.83 -7.59 1.73
N SER A 24 1.50 -8.56 2.57
CA SER A 24 2.01 -9.92 2.53
C SER A 24 0.89 -10.91 2.86
N HIS A 25 1.23 -12.20 2.92
CA HIS A 25 0.31 -13.26 3.35
C HIS A 25 -0.03 -13.24 4.86
N ASP A 26 0.67 -12.42 5.64
CA ASP A 26 0.46 -12.35 7.09
C ASP A 26 -0.56 -11.31 7.51
N GLY A 27 -0.63 -10.19 6.80
CA GLY A 27 -1.44 -9.03 7.15
C GLY A 27 -0.60 -7.75 7.20
N ILE A 28 -1.11 -6.72 7.87
CA ILE A 28 -0.45 -5.42 8.00
C ILE A 28 0.16 -5.32 9.38
N GLY A 29 1.50 -5.36 9.48
CA GLY A 29 2.21 -5.18 10.74
C GLY A 29 2.12 -3.75 11.25
N VAL A 30 1.65 -3.57 12.49
CA VAL A 30 1.52 -2.24 13.11
C VAL A 30 2.62 -1.94 14.13
N ARG A 31 3.43 -2.92 14.48
CA ARG A 31 4.57 -2.72 15.39
C ARG A 31 5.52 -1.59 14.96
N PRO A 32 5.86 -1.42 13.67
CA PRO A 32 6.71 -0.31 13.23
C PRO A 32 6.07 1.07 13.39
N LEU A 33 4.77 1.16 13.67
CA LEU A 33 4.06 2.43 13.86
C LEU A 33 4.25 3.00 15.28
N HIS A 34 4.72 2.18 16.23
CA HIS A 34 5.03 2.66 17.58
C HIS A 34 6.07 3.79 17.53
N GLY A 35 5.74 4.92 18.15
CA GLY A 35 6.57 6.13 18.13
C GLY A 35 6.45 6.98 16.84
N ILE A 36 5.75 6.47 15.81
CA ILE A 36 5.43 7.24 14.59
C ILE A 36 3.99 7.77 14.67
N LEU A 37 3.05 6.92 15.06
CA LEU A 37 1.64 7.28 15.24
C LEU A 37 1.32 7.41 16.73
N PRO A 38 0.49 8.40 17.12
CA PRO A 38 -0.12 8.45 18.45
C PRO A 38 -1.02 7.22 18.68
N ASP A 39 -1.19 6.82 19.95
CA ASP A 39 -2.00 5.65 20.30
C ASP A 39 -3.45 5.76 19.76
N LYS A 40 -4.06 6.95 19.82
CA LYS A 40 -5.39 7.21 19.23
C LYS A 40 -5.49 6.89 17.73
N GLU A 41 -4.44 7.14 16.96
CA GLU A 41 -4.42 6.81 15.54
C GLU A 41 -4.27 5.29 15.34
N SER A 42 -3.55 4.62 16.23
CA SER A 42 -3.44 3.15 16.23
C SER A 42 -4.78 2.50 16.58
N ASP A 43 -5.49 3.02 17.59
CA ASP A 43 -6.82 2.56 17.97
C ASP A 43 -7.83 2.76 16.83
N TYR A 44 -7.77 3.91 16.16
CA TYR A 44 -8.58 4.18 14.97
C TYR A 44 -8.32 3.17 13.85
N LEU A 45 -7.07 2.78 13.61
CA LEU A 45 -6.75 1.76 12.60
C LEU A 45 -7.36 0.40 12.98
N VAL A 46 -7.32 0.02 14.26
CA VAL A 46 -7.97 -1.21 14.77
C VAL A 46 -9.48 -1.17 14.51
N GLU A 47 -10.14 -0.09 14.88
CA GLU A 47 -11.57 0.11 14.64
C GLU A 47 -11.91 0.04 13.15
N GLN A 48 -11.12 0.70 12.29
CA GLN A 48 -11.35 0.67 10.84
C GLN A 48 -11.20 -0.73 10.24
N VAL A 49 -10.31 -1.54 10.78
CA VAL A 49 -10.13 -2.94 10.36
C VAL A 49 -11.34 -3.78 10.77
N GLN A 50 -11.80 -3.65 12.01
CA GLN A 50 -12.97 -4.37 12.52
C GLN A 50 -14.25 -3.99 11.75
N ASN A 51 -14.44 -2.71 11.46
CA ASN A 51 -15.56 -2.21 10.66
C ASN A 51 -15.54 -2.69 9.19
N ARG A 52 -14.43 -3.31 8.77
CA ARG A 52 -14.25 -3.91 7.43
C ARG A 52 -14.14 -5.43 7.47
N ASN A 53 -14.69 -6.05 8.50
CA ASN A 53 -14.64 -7.50 8.72
C ASN A 53 -13.21 -8.06 8.72
N GLY A 54 -12.25 -7.28 9.17
CA GLY A 54 -10.90 -7.75 9.48
C GLY A 54 -10.76 -8.13 10.94
N ASN A 55 -9.71 -8.88 11.25
CA ASN A 55 -9.34 -9.26 12.60
C ASN A 55 -8.05 -8.55 13.03
N VAL A 56 -7.81 -8.54 14.34
CA VAL A 56 -6.58 -7.98 14.91
C VAL A 56 -5.91 -9.02 15.78
N SER A 57 -4.63 -9.23 15.58
CA SER A 57 -3.82 -10.06 16.46
C SER A 57 -3.13 -9.18 17.48
N PHE A 58 -3.23 -9.57 18.75
CA PHE A 58 -2.66 -8.85 19.89
C PHE A 58 -1.43 -9.58 20.42
N ARG A 59 -0.52 -8.84 21.02
CA ARG A 59 0.66 -9.34 21.71
C ARG A 59 0.62 -8.90 23.17
N LYS A 60 0.87 -9.84 24.08
CA LYS A 60 1.10 -9.54 25.50
C LYS A 60 2.42 -8.80 25.69
N MET A 61 2.37 -7.73 26.44
CA MET A 61 3.53 -6.94 26.84
C MET A 61 4.07 -7.40 28.19
N PRO A 62 5.32 -7.03 28.56
CA PRO A 62 5.88 -7.40 29.88
C PRO A 62 5.09 -6.89 31.09
N ASP A 63 4.35 -5.79 30.92
CA ASP A 63 3.47 -5.20 31.95
C ASP A 63 2.08 -5.88 32.05
N GLY A 64 1.86 -6.95 31.27
CA GLY A 64 0.59 -7.69 31.22
C GLY A 64 -0.47 -7.06 30.30
N SER A 65 -0.24 -5.88 29.76
CA SER A 65 -1.14 -5.26 28.77
C SER A 65 -1.09 -6.00 27.42
N GLU A 66 -2.15 -5.82 26.62
CA GLU A 66 -2.18 -6.31 25.24
C GLU A 66 -2.10 -5.15 24.27
N ARG A 67 -1.27 -5.29 23.24
CA ARG A 67 -1.17 -4.29 22.16
C ARG A 67 -1.37 -4.94 20.79
N PRO A 68 -2.07 -4.27 19.86
CA PRO A 68 -2.19 -4.74 18.49
C PRO A 68 -0.80 -4.83 17.85
N TYR A 69 -0.51 -5.95 17.17
CA TYR A 69 0.74 -6.10 16.45
C TYR A 69 0.55 -6.38 14.96
N GLU A 70 -0.62 -6.92 14.58
CA GLU A 70 -0.93 -7.27 13.19
C GLU A 70 -2.42 -7.07 12.92
N LEU A 71 -2.73 -6.33 11.87
CA LEU A 71 -4.06 -6.17 11.32
C LEU A 71 -4.28 -7.27 10.28
N ASN A 72 -5.15 -8.22 10.60
CA ASN A 72 -5.48 -9.34 9.72
C ASN A 72 -6.64 -8.94 8.81
N ILE A 73 -6.29 -8.35 7.70
CA ILE A 73 -7.19 -7.85 6.67
C ILE A 73 -6.44 -7.87 5.34
N THR A 74 -7.12 -8.12 4.22
CA THR A 74 -6.48 -7.91 2.92
C THR A 74 -6.25 -6.41 2.70
N TYR A 75 -5.15 -6.06 2.07
CA TYR A 75 -4.80 -4.66 1.85
C TYR A 75 -5.86 -3.94 1.00
N TYR A 76 -6.48 -4.66 0.06
CA TYR A 76 -7.57 -4.12 -0.73
C TYR A 76 -8.80 -3.81 0.13
N SER A 77 -9.24 -4.76 0.96
CA SER A 77 -10.39 -4.53 1.87
C SER A 77 -10.13 -3.42 2.88
N ALA A 78 -8.88 -3.25 3.35
CA ALA A 78 -8.53 -2.17 4.27
C ALA A 78 -8.75 -0.77 3.68
N LEU A 79 -8.66 -0.62 2.36
CA LEU A 79 -8.79 0.67 1.65
C LEU A 79 -10.12 0.84 0.94
N SER A 80 -10.87 -0.26 0.76
CA SER A 80 -12.15 -0.25 0.06
C SER A 80 -13.30 0.21 0.96
N GLU A 81 -14.35 0.71 0.34
CA GLU A 81 -15.66 0.84 0.97
C GLU A 81 -16.21 -0.57 1.23
N PRO A 82 -16.61 -0.93 2.47
CA PRO A 82 -16.98 -2.31 2.83
C PRO A 82 -18.01 -2.93 1.90
N ASP A 83 -19.06 -2.18 1.57
CA ASP A 83 -20.20 -2.66 0.78
C ASP A 83 -20.02 -2.44 -0.74
N LYS A 84 -18.97 -1.72 -1.15
CA LYS A 84 -18.74 -1.34 -2.54
C LYS A 84 -17.26 -1.48 -2.94
N PRO A 85 -16.67 -2.69 -2.84
CA PRO A 85 -15.27 -2.88 -3.17
C PRO A 85 -14.94 -2.54 -4.62
N GLY A 86 -15.91 -2.66 -5.55
CA GLY A 86 -15.76 -2.30 -6.96
C GLY A 86 -16.00 -0.82 -7.27
N SER A 87 -16.26 0.04 -6.28
CA SER A 87 -16.46 1.47 -6.52
C SER A 87 -15.21 2.15 -7.05
N GLN A 88 -15.40 3.25 -7.80
CA GLN A 88 -14.28 4.04 -8.31
C GLN A 88 -13.40 4.57 -7.16
N VAL A 89 -14.01 4.96 -6.04
CA VAL A 89 -13.33 5.45 -4.84
C VAL A 89 -12.44 4.37 -4.24
N SER A 90 -12.95 3.13 -4.09
CA SER A 90 -12.18 1.98 -3.60
C SER A 90 -10.98 1.69 -4.50
N MET A 91 -11.19 1.65 -5.81
CA MET A 91 -10.14 1.44 -6.79
C MET A 91 -9.07 2.54 -6.76
N ASP A 92 -9.49 3.80 -6.66
CA ASP A 92 -8.55 4.93 -6.69
C ASP A 92 -7.76 5.05 -5.38
N ARG A 93 -8.36 4.81 -4.22
CA ARG A 93 -7.65 4.74 -2.93
C ARG A 93 -6.57 3.66 -2.96
N PHE A 94 -6.93 2.46 -3.41
CA PHE A 94 -5.99 1.36 -3.53
C PHE A 94 -4.86 1.72 -4.49
N MET A 95 -5.17 2.13 -5.71
CA MET A 95 -4.15 2.47 -6.71
C MET A 95 -3.26 3.63 -6.28
N CYS A 96 -3.81 4.65 -5.61
CA CYS A 96 -3.02 5.75 -5.07
C CYS A 96 -1.97 5.25 -4.07
N SER A 97 -2.35 4.35 -3.16
CA SER A 97 -1.43 3.77 -2.17
C SER A 97 -0.33 2.92 -2.83
N GLN A 98 -0.69 2.11 -3.83
CA GLN A 98 0.28 1.27 -4.55
C GLN A 98 1.26 2.13 -5.36
N LEU A 99 0.76 3.16 -6.06
CA LEU A 99 1.60 4.08 -6.81
C LEU A 99 2.54 4.88 -5.91
N ALA A 100 2.11 5.26 -4.70
CA ALA A 100 2.96 5.90 -3.72
C ALA A 100 4.12 4.98 -3.28
N ALA A 101 3.84 3.70 -3.02
CA ALA A 101 4.87 2.70 -2.73
C ALA A 101 5.83 2.50 -3.91
N LEU A 102 5.31 2.45 -5.15
CA LEU A 102 6.13 2.33 -6.37
C LEU A 102 7.00 3.56 -6.63
N ALA A 103 6.61 4.74 -6.15
CA ALA A 103 7.39 5.96 -6.31
C ALA A 103 8.65 5.99 -5.44
N LEU A 104 8.62 5.31 -4.30
CA LEU A 104 9.72 5.30 -3.34
C LEU A 104 10.99 4.63 -3.89
N LYS A 105 12.14 5.09 -3.35
CA LYS A 105 13.44 4.48 -3.61
C LYS A 105 13.45 3.03 -3.13
N GLY A 106 13.96 2.13 -3.96
CA GLY A 106 14.07 0.72 -3.64
C GLY A 106 13.53 -0.19 -4.74
N MET A 107 13.43 -1.46 -4.42
CA MET A 107 12.83 -2.49 -5.25
C MET A 107 11.42 -2.79 -4.74
N PRO A 108 10.38 -2.60 -5.55
CA PRO A 108 9.02 -2.93 -5.13
C PRO A 108 8.78 -4.44 -5.22
N ALA A 109 8.04 -4.96 -4.25
CA ALA A 109 7.42 -6.27 -4.33
C ALA A 109 5.90 -6.11 -4.28
N VAL A 110 5.21 -6.91 -5.07
CA VAL A 110 3.76 -6.91 -5.15
C VAL A 110 3.25 -8.25 -4.67
N TYR A 111 2.50 -8.23 -3.57
CA TYR A 111 1.83 -9.43 -3.11
C TYR A 111 0.71 -9.80 -4.09
N PHE A 112 0.57 -11.09 -4.37
CA PHE A 112 -0.38 -11.59 -5.37
C PHE A 112 -1.81 -11.10 -5.12
N HIS A 113 -2.28 -11.10 -3.88
CA HIS A 113 -3.61 -10.60 -3.53
C HIS A 113 -3.80 -9.10 -3.77
N SER A 114 -2.72 -8.31 -3.75
CA SER A 114 -2.77 -6.91 -4.16
C SER A 114 -2.94 -6.77 -5.67
N LEU A 115 -2.31 -7.65 -6.45
CA LEU A 115 -2.45 -7.65 -7.91
C LEU A 115 -3.85 -8.07 -8.37
N THR A 116 -4.45 -9.04 -7.67
CA THR A 116 -5.80 -9.56 -7.95
C THR A 116 -6.91 -8.86 -7.17
N THR A 117 -6.57 -7.85 -6.37
CA THR A 117 -7.51 -7.15 -5.47
C THR A 117 -8.41 -8.09 -4.67
N THR A 118 -7.78 -9.14 -4.12
CA THR A 118 -8.48 -10.12 -3.30
C THR A 118 -9.06 -9.47 -2.07
N THR A 119 -10.36 -9.65 -1.84
CA THR A 119 -11.04 -9.23 -0.63
C THR A 119 -10.82 -10.22 0.51
N ASN A 120 -11.27 -9.88 1.72
CA ASN A 120 -11.16 -10.74 2.91
C ASN A 120 -11.72 -12.15 2.64
N TYR A 121 -10.92 -13.17 2.95
CA TYR A 121 -11.33 -14.56 2.85
C TYR A 121 -11.91 -15.07 4.18
N LEU A 122 -13.17 -14.68 4.45
CA LEU A 122 -13.84 -14.97 5.72
C LEU A 122 -14.11 -16.48 5.90
N GLU A 123 -14.58 -17.16 4.85
CA GLU A 123 -14.77 -18.62 4.86
C GLU A 123 -13.48 -19.38 5.25
N GLY A 124 -12.33 -18.86 4.86
CA GLY A 124 -11.04 -19.42 5.23
C GLY A 124 -10.79 -19.33 6.74
N ILE A 125 -11.17 -18.23 7.36
CA ILE A 125 -11.06 -18.06 8.83
C ILE A 125 -12.01 -19.02 9.53
N GLU A 126 -13.27 -19.09 9.12
CA GLU A 126 -14.27 -19.99 9.68
C GLU A 126 -13.80 -21.45 9.65
N ARG A 127 -13.20 -21.87 8.52
CA ARG A 127 -12.70 -23.23 8.35
C ARG A 127 -11.45 -23.55 9.17
N THR A 128 -10.55 -22.58 9.38
CA THR A 128 -9.21 -22.82 9.96
C THR A 128 -9.06 -22.32 11.39
N GLY A 129 -9.92 -21.41 11.83
CA GLY A 129 -9.78 -20.69 13.10
C GLY A 129 -8.57 -19.73 13.15
N ALA A 130 -7.86 -19.53 12.04
CA ALA A 130 -6.61 -18.77 12.00
C ALA A 130 -6.81 -17.42 11.31
N ASN A 131 -6.60 -16.31 12.04
CA ASN A 131 -6.79 -14.95 11.54
C ASN A 131 -6.03 -14.66 10.24
N ARG A 132 -4.80 -15.15 10.10
CA ARG A 132 -3.97 -14.93 8.89
C ARG A 132 -4.55 -15.55 7.62
N THR A 133 -5.45 -16.52 7.74
CA THR A 133 -6.10 -17.15 6.58
C THR A 133 -6.88 -16.14 5.74
N ILE A 134 -7.31 -15.03 6.33
CA ILE A 134 -7.98 -13.93 5.61
C ILE A 134 -7.18 -13.43 4.39
N ASN A 135 -5.85 -13.52 4.46
CA ASN A 135 -4.91 -13.09 3.42
C ASN A 135 -4.39 -14.26 2.57
N ARG A 136 -4.96 -15.46 2.66
CA ARG A 136 -4.38 -16.68 2.07
C ARG A 136 -5.36 -17.43 1.18
N ARG A 137 -6.31 -16.72 0.55
CA ARG A 137 -7.20 -17.32 -0.45
C ARG A 137 -6.36 -17.95 -1.56
N LYS A 138 -6.68 -19.20 -1.88
CA LYS A 138 -6.14 -19.86 -3.06
C LYS A 138 -7.09 -19.62 -4.22
N TRP A 139 -6.55 -19.08 -5.30
CA TRP A 139 -7.28 -18.85 -6.54
C TRP A 139 -7.11 -20.02 -7.48
N HIS A 140 -8.17 -20.42 -8.16
CA HIS A 140 -8.07 -21.27 -9.32
C HIS A 140 -7.78 -20.42 -10.56
N GLU A 141 -7.00 -20.96 -11.48
CA GLU A 141 -6.65 -20.27 -12.73
C GLU A 141 -7.88 -19.80 -13.51
N ARG A 142 -8.93 -20.61 -13.52
CA ARG A 142 -10.20 -20.28 -14.17
C ARG A 142 -10.83 -19.01 -13.58
N GLU A 143 -10.90 -18.88 -12.27
CA GLU A 143 -11.45 -17.69 -11.59
C GLU A 143 -10.68 -16.42 -11.99
N ILE A 144 -9.35 -16.52 -12.09
CA ILE A 144 -8.49 -15.40 -12.52
C ILE A 144 -8.79 -15.03 -13.97
N ASN A 145 -8.87 -16.02 -14.84
CA ASN A 145 -9.18 -15.81 -16.25
C ASN A 145 -10.59 -15.21 -16.42
N ASP A 146 -11.58 -15.67 -15.66
CA ASP A 146 -12.95 -15.16 -15.71
C ASP A 146 -12.98 -13.66 -15.39
N PHE A 147 -12.39 -13.21 -14.28
CA PHE A 147 -12.40 -11.78 -13.96
C PHE A 147 -11.48 -10.94 -14.88
N LEU A 148 -10.42 -11.51 -15.45
CA LEU A 148 -9.57 -10.81 -16.40
C LEU A 148 -10.24 -10.63 -17.77
N HIS A 149 -11.20 -11.47 -18.13
CA HIS A 149 -11.98 -11.33 -19.38
C HIS A 149 -13.20 -10.43 -19.19
N ASP A 150 -13.75 -10.32 -17.99
CA ASP A 150 -14.87 -9.44 -17.67
C ASP A 150 -14.44 -7.97 -17.67
N GLN A 151 -14.90 -7.19 -18.65
CA GLN A 151 -14.55 -5.78 -18.81
C GLN A 151 -15.05 -4.89 -17.65
N GLU A 152 -16.13 -5.30 -16.98
CA GLU A 152 -16.71 -4.56 -15.87
C GLU A 152 -16.07 -4.90 -14.53
N SER A 153 -15.33 -5.99 -14.47
CA SER A 153 -14.63 -6.42 -13.27
C SER A 153 -13.66 -5.36 -12.75
N HIS A 154 -13.78 -4.99 -11.49
CA HIS A 154 -12.81 -4.10 -10.85
C HIS A 154 -11.42 -4.73 -10.73
N GLN A 155 -11.35 -6.07 -10.58
CA GLN A 155 -10.10 -6.82 -10.56
C GLN A 155 -9.34 -6.60 -11.86
N ARG A 156 -10.02 -6.74 -13.01
CA ARG A 156 -9.43 -6.45 -14.32
C ARG A 156 -8.93 -5.01 -14.42
N LYS A 157 -9.80 -4.05 -14.07
CA LYS A 157 -9.48 -2.61 -14.16
C LYS A 157 -8.22 -2.29 -13.37
N ILE A 158 -8.09 -2.79 -12.15
CA ILE A 158 -6.91 -2.57 -11.31
C ILE A 158 -5.71 -3.36 -11.81
N PHE A 159 -5.88 -4.64 -12.17
CA PHE A 159 -4.79 -5.48 -12.67
C PHE A 159 -4.04 -4.81 -13.82
N PHE A 160 -4.76 -4.32 -14.82
CA PHE A 160 -4.13 -3.67 -15.98
C PHE A 160 -3.52 -2.32 -15.62
N ARG A 161 -4.18 -1.50 -14.80
CA ARG A 161 -3.60 -0.23 -14.30
C ARG A 161 -2.30 -0.48 -13.53
N TYR A 162 -2.28 -1.49 -12.67
CA TYR A 162 -1.11 -1.83 -11.85
C TYR A 162 0.02 -2.40 -12.73
N ARG A 163 -0.30 -3.33 -13.62
CA ARG A 163 0.66 -3.87 -14.60
C ARG A 163 1.31 -2.75 -15.42
N ASP A 164 0.51 -1.83 -15.95
CA ASP A 164 1.02 -0.71 -16.76
C ASP A 164 1.92 0.22 -15.93
N ALA A 165 1.58 0.46 -14.66
CA ALA A 165 2.42 1.22 -13.74
C ALA A 165 3.78 0.54 -13.50
N LEU A 166 3.78 -0.77 -13.27
CA LEU A 166 5.00 -1.57 -13.10
C LEU A 166 5.87 -1.55 -14.36
N GLN A 167 5.27 -1.72 -15.53
CA GLN A 167 5.98 -1.67 -16.81
C GLN A 167 6.61 -0.28 -17.06
N ARG A 168 5.84 0.80 -16.82
CA ARG A 168 6.36 2.17 -16.95
C ARG A 168 7.50 2.42 -15.97
N ARG A 169 7.34 2.01 -14.72
CA ARG A 169 8.39 2.12 -13.71
C ARG A 169 9.67 1.38 -14.16
N GLY A 170 9.56 0.16 -14.67
CA GLY A 170 10.70 -0.64 -15.13
C GLY A 170 11.47 -0.03 -16.30
N ARG A 171 10.79 0.74 -17.17
CA ARG A 171 11.40 1.42 -18.33
C ARG A 171 12.09 2.74 -17.96
N LEU A 172 11.74 3.37 -16.84
CA LEU A 172 12.20 4.69 -16.46
C LEU A 172 13.44 4.64 -15.55
N LYS A 173 14.59 5.05 -16.04
CA LYS A 173 15.88 5.06 -15.33
C LYS A 173 15.86 5.86 -14.01
N VAL A 174 14.91 6.77 -13.83
CA VAL A 174 14.72 7.51 -12.57
C VAL A 174 14.29 6.62 -11.42
N PHE A 175 13.72 5.43 -11.69
CA PHE A 175 13.33 4.46 -10.69
C PHE A 175 14.39 3.38 -10.43
N HIS A 176 15.60 3.54 -10.95
CA HIS A 176 16.71 2.66 -10.56
C HIS A 176 16.82 2.63 -9.01
N PRO A 177 17.05 1.45 -8.38
CA PRO A 177 17.08 1.34 -6.92
C PRO A 177 18.01 2.33 -6.21
N ASN A 178 19.13 2.66 -6.84
CA ASN A 178 20.12 3.62 -6.29
C ASN A 178 19.93 5.06 -6.80
N ALA A 179 18.94 5.33 -7.66
CA ALA A 179 18.62 6.69 -8.08
C ALA A 179 18.18 7.54 -6.88
N SER A 180 18.47 8.85 -6.92
CA SER A 180 18.17 9.73 -5.81
C SER A 180 16.68 9.95 -5.62
N GLN A 181 16.30 10.19 -4.38
CA GLN A 181 14.95 10.51 -3.95
C GLN A 181 14.96 11.76 -3.11
N GLU A 182 14.00 12.64 -3.36
CA GLU A 182 13.70 13.81 -2.55
C GLU A 182 12.19 13.81 -2.26
N ILE A 183 11.83 14.00 -1.00
CA ILE A 183 10.42 14.08 -0.58
C ILE A 183 10.07 15.55 -0.42
N LEU A 184 9.16 16.03 -1.27
CA LEU A 184 8.68 17.41 -1.22
C LEU A 184 7.49 17.51 -0.26
N ASP A 185 7.47 18.58 0.52
CA ASP A 185 6.33 18.88 1.43
C ASP A 185 5.45 19.94 0.77
N LEU A 186 4.34 19.50 0.22
CA LEU A 186 3.32 20.35 -0.39
C LEU A 186 2.01 20.30 0.42
N GLY A 187 2.14 20.11 1.73
CA GLY A 187 1.04 20.07 2.67
C GLY A 187 0.52 18.66 2.97
N PRO A 188 -0.38 18.53 3.95
CA PRO A 188 -0.75 17.24 4.53
C PRO A 188 -1.59 16.33 3.61
N LYS A 189 -2.15 16.89 2.53
CA LYS A 189 -3.02 16.17 1.60
C LYS A 189 -2.27 15.58 0.41
N ALA A 190 -1.02 15.98 0.19
CA ALA A 190 -0.19 15.51 -0.91
C ALA A 190 1.03 14.75 -0.41
N PHE A 191 1.34 13.64 -1.05
CA PHE A 191 2.63 12.97 -0.89
C PHE A 191 3.38 13.05 -2.22
N VAL A 192 4.50 13.74 -2.21
CA VAL A 192 5.24 14.05 -3.45
C VAL A 192 6.66 13.55 -3.37
N VAL A 193 7.01 12.69 -4.32
CA VAL A 193 8.33 12.07 -4.46
C VAL A 193 8.97 12.55 -5.75
N LYS A 194 10.09 13.25 -5.66
CA LYS A 194 10.94 13.56 -6.78
C LYS A 194 12.01 12.49 -6.92
N ARG A 195 12.08 11.89 -8.10
CA ARG A 195 13.12 10.91 -8.45
C ARG A 195 14.03 11.49 -9.51
N THR A 196 15.34 11.32 -9.33
CA THR A 196 16.34 11.79 -10.29
C THR A 196 17.24 10.63 -10.71
N SER A 197 17.42 10.44 -12.01
CA SER A 197 18.26 9.35 -12.55
C SER A 197 19.73 9.45 -12.08
N LEU A 198 20.46 8.34 -12.11
CA LEU A 198 21.86 8.29 -11.68
C LEU A 198 22.75 9.31 -12.37
N ASN A 199 22.50 9.57 -13.66
CA ASN A 199 23.25 10.55 -14.46
C ASN A 199 22.73 11.98 -14.34
N GLN A 200 21.81 12.26 -13.42
CA GLN A 200 21.20 13.57 -13.13
C GLN A 200 20.44 14.22 -14.30
N LYS A 201 20.29 13.55 -15.46
CA LYS A 201 19.71 14.13 -16.68
C LYS A 201 18.19 14.06 -16.72
N ARG A 202 17.56 13.19 -15.92
CA ARG A 202 16.11 13.00 -15.92
C ARG A 202 15.55 13.12 -14.53
N ARG A 203 14.44 13.83 -14.40
CA ARG A 203 13.69 14.00 -13.16
C ARG A 203 12.24 13.64 -13.41
N ILE A 204 11.56 13.14 -12.40
CA ILE A 204 10.12 12.89 -12.41
C ILE A 204 9.56 13.23 -11.04
N PHE A 205 8.38 13.81 -11.02
CA PHE A 205 7.61 14.10 -9.82
C PHE A 205 6.43 13.14 -9.76
N CYS A 206 6.38 12.33 -8.72
CA CYS A 206 5.28 11.43 -8.44
C CYS A 206 4.40 12.11 -7.39
N ILE A 207 3.22 12.56 -7.80
CA ILE A 207 2.30 13.33 -6.97
C ILE A 207 1.12 12.45 -6.62
N HIS A 208 0.89 12.25 -5.32
CA HIS A 208 -0.19 11.43 -4.79
C HIS A 208 -1.11 12.31 -3.95
N ASN A 209 -2.37 12.39 -4.36
CA ASN A 209 -3.41 13.09 -3.63
C ASN A 209 -4.07 12.13 -2.62
N PHE A 210 -3.80 12.31 -1.33
CA PHE A 210 -4.40 11.55 -0.24
C PHE A 210 -5.64 12.23 0.36
N SER A 211 -6.33 13.02 -0.43
CA SER A 211 -7.60 13.63 -0.01
C SER A 211 -8.74 13.24 -0.95
N ASP A 212 -9.94 13.46 -0.50
CA ASP A 212 -11.20 13.28 -1.24
C ASP A 212 -11.54 14.46 -2.19
N ARG A 213 -10.64 15.45 -2.29
CA ARG A 213 -10.85 16.68 -3.03
C ARG A 213 -9.76 16.90 -4.07
N ARG A 214 -10.09 17.63 -5.12
CA ARG A 214 -9.11 18.13 -6.08
C ARG A 214 -8.10 19.02 -5.36
N LEU A 215 -6.80 18.80 -5.60
CA LEU A 215 -5.72 19.66 -5.12
C LEU A 215 -5.19 20.51 -6.27
N SER A 216 -5.01 21.79 -5.98
CA SER A 216 -4.22 22.69 -6.81
C SER A 216 -2.85 22.85 -6.15
N LEU A 217 -1.79 22.61 -6.88
CA LEU A 217 -0.42 22.77 -6.42
C LEU A 217 0.24 23.91 -7.21
N GLU A 218 1.02 24.73 -6.52
CA GLU A 218 1.82 25.74 -7.19
C GLU A 218 2.96 25.09 -7.96
N ALA A 219 3.23 25.58 -9.18
CA ALA A 219 4.24 25.00 -10.07
C ALA A 219 5.69 25.29 -9.63
N ALA A 220 5.91 26.24 -8.73
CA ALA A 220 7.24 26.71 -8.34
C ALA A 220 8.21 25.63 -7.79
N PRO A 221 7.79 24.54 -7.12
CA PRO A 221 8.69 23.49 -6.65
C PRO A 221 9.14 22.49 -7.72
N PHE A 222 8.61 22.54 -8.95
CA PHE A 222 8.83 21.54 -10.02
C PHE A 222 9.77 22.04 -11.16
#